data_ba93aa22ce73e4c3a50b66529d5a88ab
#
_entry.id   ba93aa22ce73e4c3a50b66529d5a88ab
#
_cell.length_a   1.000
_cell.length_b   1.000
_cell.length_c   1.000
_cell.angle_alpha   90.00
_cell.angle_beta   90.00
_cell.angle_gamma   90.00
#
_symmetry.space_group_name_H-M   'P 1'
#
loop_
_entity.id
_entity.type
_entity.pdbx_description
1 polymer ?
#
loop_
_entity_poly.entity_id
_entity_poly.type
_entity_poly.pdbx_seq_one_letter_code
_entity_poly.pdbx_strand_id
1 'polypeptide(L)'
;MQRFAEQRLLDIASAASLKTYVSEWENGRRAVTDRYAAILRPLLGATDAELRGEDETPEPQADGYTDLLGRIDAAGSLSQSMVPAFLAQTELLRTMDRQMGATGLVDQMNGHLAAMEEALTFAVLPGARRPIATALAGASTLAAWQALDAGAVDRAWRRYELAKKAAQDAESPLYLAHAMGEQAYVLADAGRPQLAVELVRDAQRTHPERQSPRLKAWLAAAEAELCAAVGGAEMESAARTALERATALLPDDGEVRDADMLSIFLNTGHLSRWRGNVLAKLGDASAMEELYASLRSADETFVRANSGIHCDLTQAHLARGELDEARTHLQKARLLANRTGSVRYRRRVELLTGRL
;
A
#
# COMPACT_ATOMS: atom_id res chain seq x y z
N MET A 1 46.00 15.43 -19.10
CA MET A 1 46.25 14.55 -20.28
C MET A 1 47.55 13.74 -20.12
N GLN A 2 48.76 14.33 -19.94
CA GLN A 2 50.00 13.56 -19.84
C GLN A 2 49.98 12.48 -18.76
N ARG A 3 49.68 12.83 -17.49
CA ARG A 3 49.58 11.86 -16.36
C ARG A 3 48.60 10.73 -16.65
N PHE A 4 47.48 11.02 -17.29
CA PHE A 4 46.48 10.02 -17.66
C PHE A 4 46.97 9.08 -18.77
N ALA A 5 47.70 9.62 -19.76
CA ALA A 5 48.28 8.83 -20.84
C ALA A 5 49.44 7.93 -20.34
N GLU A 6 50.30 8.47 -19.45
CA GLU A 6 51.38 7.70 -18.80
C GLU A 6 50.86 6.51 -17.99
N GLN A 7 49.77 6.72 -17.19
CA GLN A 7 49.16 5.66 -16.44
C GLN A 7 48.55 4.52 -17.28
N ARG A 8 48.21 4.81 -18.52
CA ARG A 8 47.59 3.85 -19.46
C ARG A 8 48.49 3.45 -20.63
N LEU A 9 49.77 3.81 -20.55
CA LEU A 9 50.77 3.49 -21.59
C LEU A 9 50.35 3.96 -22.98
N LEU A 10 49.69 5.13 -23.08
CA LEU A 10 49.23 5.71 -24.32
C LEU A 10 50.33 6.64 -24.87
N ASP A 11 50.74 6.44 -26.12
CA ASP A 11 51.66 7.34 -26.82
C ASP A 11 50.90 8.63 -27.21
N ILE A 12 51.34 9.81 -26.72
CA ILE A 12 50.76 11.11 -27.04
C ILE A 12 51.84 12.15 -27.31
N ALA A 13 51.45 13.24 -27.92
CA ALA A 13 52.38 14.34 -28.23
C ALA A 13 53.02 14.93 -26.95
N SER A 14 54.17 15.60 -27.15
CA SER A 14 54.86 16.29 -26.05
C SER A 14 54.00 17.34 -25.34
N ALA A 15 54.35 17.71 -24.11
CA ALA A 15 53.62 18.72 -23.35
C ALA A 15 53.50 20.08 -24.09
N ALA A 16 54.51 20.44 -24.83
CA ALA A 16 54.49 21.68 -25.63
C ALA A 16 53.52 21.57 -26.81
N SER A 17 53.54 20.44 -27.52
CA SER A 17 52.60 20.18 -28.61
C SER A 17 51.18 20.05 -28.16
N LEU A 18 50.92 19.43 -26.97
CA LEU A 18 49.59 19.32 -26.39
C LEU A 18 49.00 20.67 -26.04
N LYS A 19 49.79 21.63 -25.56
CA LYS A 19 49.29 23.01 -25.30
C LYS A 19 48.78 23.64 -26.59
N THR A 20 49.54 23.46 -27.69
CA THR A 20 49.15 23.98 -29.02
C THR A 20 47.87 23.28 -29.49
N TYR A 21 47.79 21.95 -29.36
CA TYR A 21 46.63 21.17 -29.79
C TYR A 21 45.35 21.57 -29.00
N VAL A 22 45.44 21.72 -27.68
CA VAL A 22 44.30 22.18 -26.85
C VAL A 22 43.83 23.57 -27.32
N SER A 23 44.76 24.52 -27.51
CA SER A 23 44.41 25.86 -28.04
C SER A 23 43.77 25.80 -29.44
N GLU A 24 44.25 24.93 -30.29
CA GLU A 24 43.69 24.74 -31.64
C GLU A 24 42.31 24.11 -31.61
N TRP A 25 42.07 23.14 -30.71
CA TRP A 25 40.74 22.54 -30.48
C TRP A 25 39.75 23.55 -29.91
N GLU A 26 40.14 24.29 -28.87
CA GLU A 26 39.29 25.32 -28.22
C GLU A 26 38.86 26.44 -29.20
N ASN A 27 39.70 26.71 -30.18
CA ASN A 27 39.41 27.73 -31.19
C ASN A 27 38.86 27.18 -32.51
N GLY A 28 38.51 25.88 -32.57
CA GLY A 28 37.94 25.24 -33.77
C GLY A 28 38.92 25.17 -34.96
N ARG A 29 40.24 25.41 -34.73
CA ARG A 29 41.27 25.39 -35.79
C ARG A 29 41.77 24.00 -36.14
N ARG A 30 41.44 23.02 -35.33
CA ARG A 30 41.84 21.63 -35.50
C ARG A 30 40.76 20.72 -34.93
N ALA A 31 40.39 19.65 -35.63
CA ALA A 31 39.47 18.63 -35.12
C ALA A 31 40.14 17.72 -34.10
N VAL A 32 39.41 17.32 -33.07
CA VAL A 32 39.82 16.31 -32.09
C VAL A 32 39.78 14.94 -32.77
N THR A 33 40.96 14.29 -32.90
CA THR A 33 41.01 12.92 -33.48
C THR A 33 40.58 11.88 -32.45
N ASP A 34 40.12 10.69 -32.92
CA ASP A 34 39.64 9.60 -32.07
C ASP A 34 40.60 9.22 -30.94
N ARG A 35 41.94 9.30 -31.25
CA ARG A 35 42.99 9.06 -30.26
C ARG A 35 42.91 10.02 -29.06
N TYR A 36 42.70 11.30 -29.31
CA TYR A 36 42.60 12.31 -28.26
C TYR A 36 41.21 12.36 -27.67
N ALA A 37 40.16 12.07 -28.42
CA ALA A 37 38.80 11.93 -27.90
C ALA A 37 38.71 10.83 -26.83
N ALA A 38 39.37 9.67 -27.05
CA ALA A 38 39.43 8.59 -26.06
C ALA A 38 40.09 8.98 -24.73
N ILE A 39 40.96 10.01 -24.73
CA ILE A 39 41.60 10.53 -23.52
C ILE A 39 40.81 11.67 -22.90
N LEU A 40 40.17 12.51 -23.73
CA LEU A 40 39.42 13.69 -23.28
C LEU A 40 38.08 13.33 -22.67
N ARG A 41 37.39 12.31 -23.21
CA ARG A 41 36.09 11.82 -22.65
C ARG A 41 36.16 11.56 -21.16
N PRO A 42 37.03 10.69 -20.62
CA PRO A 42 37.04 10.42 -19.17
C PRO A 42 37.64 11.56 -18.34
N LEU A 43 38.41 12.48 -18.96
CA LEU A 43 39.01 13.62 -18.27
C LEU A 43 38.06 14.81 -18.11
N LEU A 44 37.18 15.01 -19.09
CA LEU A 44 36.27 16.17 -19.16
C LEU A 44 34.82 15.77 -18.93
N GLY A 45 34.47 14.48 -18.93
CA GLY A 45 33.11 13.98 -18.91
C GLY A 45 32.32 14.35 -20.17
N ALA A 46 32.99 14.61 -21.28
CA ALA A 46 32.40 15.07 -22.53
C ALA A 46 32.07 13.94 -23.49
N THR A 47 31.01 14.10 -24.30
CA THR A 47 30.63 13.19 -25.38
C THR A 47 31.51 13.38 -26.64
N ASP A 48 31.45 12.46 -27.58
CA ASP A 48 32.16 12.59 -28.85
C ASP A 48 31.68 13.76 -29.71
N ALA A 49 30.37 14.04 -29.65
CA ALA A 49 29.75 15.18 -30.36
C ALA A 49 30.28 16.51 -29.82
N GLU A 50 30.29 16.67 -28.48
CA GLU A 50 30.84 17.86 -27.83
C GLU A 50 32.34 18.05 -28.13
N LEU A 51 33.13 16.99 -28.16
CA LEU A 51 34.57 17.05 -28.45
C LEU A 51 34.91 17.37 -29.91
N ARG A 52 33.99 17.07 -30.84
CA ARG A 52 34.18 17.34 -32.25
C ARG A 52 33.57 18.64 -32.72
N GLY A 53 32.87 19.35 -31.86
CA GLY A 53 32.10 20.53 -32.23
C GLY A 53 31.03 20.19 -33.27
N GLU A 54 30.57 18.96 -33.28
CA GLU A 54 29.36 18.58 -34.00
C GLU A 54 28.24 19.23 -33.18
N ASP A 55 27.59 20.25 -33.69
CA ASP A 55 26.33 20.69 -33.16
C ASP A 55 25.46 19.45 -33.09
N GLU A 56 25.12 19.00 -31.88
CA GLU A 56 23.98 18.11 -31.74
C GLU A 56 22.86 18.86 -32.50
N THR A 57 22.53 18.37 -33.71
CA THR A 57 21.25 18.73 -34.31
C THR A 57 20.29 18.44 -33.22
N PRO A 58 19.65 19.48 -32.60
CA PRO A 58 18.72 19.20 -31.53
C PRO A 58 17.76 18.19 -32.11
N GLU A 59 17.72 16.97 -31.52
CA GLU A 59 16.56 16.11 -31.74
C GLU A 59 15.38 17.04 -31.66
N PRO A 60 14.46 17.06 -32.65
CA PRO A 60 13.36 17.98 -32.65
C PRO A 60 12.76 17.85 -31.25
N GLN A 61 12.99 18.86 -30.39
CA GLN A 61 12.42 18.90 -29.05
C GLN A 61 10.94 18.78 -29.35
N ALA A 62 10.37 17.61 -29.01
CA ALA A 62 8.97 17.38 -29.18
C ALA A 62 8.32 18.62 -28.59
N ASP A 63 7.65 19.41 -29.44
CA ASP A 63 7.01 20.64 -29.02
C ASP A 63 6.26 20.30 -27.74
N GLY A 64 6.60 20.95 -26.61
CA GLY A 64 6.06 20.59 -25.30
C GLY A 64 4.52 20.52 -25.30
N TYR A 65 3.89 21.21 -26.25
CA TYR A 65 2.46 21.11 -26.54
C TYR A 65 2.07 19.78 -27.19
N THR A 66 2.84 19.27 -28.13
CA THR A 66 2.58 17.97 -28.79
C THR A 66 2.73 16.82 -27.80
N ASP A 67 3.73 16.84 -26.92
CA ASP A 67 3.91 15.85 -25.86
C ASP A 67 2.73 15.90 -24.85
N LEU A 68 2.34 17.11 -24.40
CA LEU A 68 1.21 17.30 -23.51
C LEU A 68 -0.10 16.77 -24.13
N LEU A 69 -0.38 17.12 -25.39
CA LEU A 69 -1.58 16.64 -26.11
C LEU A 69 -1.55 15.12 -26.23
N GLY A 70 -0.41 14.52 -26.58
CA GLY A 70 -0.25 13.07 -26.65
C GLY A 70 -0.57 12.37 -25.32
N ARG A 71 -0.15 12.93 -24.18
CA ARG A 71 -0.47 12.41 -22.84
C ARG A 71 -1.94 12.56 -22.50
N ILE A 72 -2.57 13.68 -22.85
CA ILE A 72 -4.02 13.90 -22.64
C ILE A 72 -4.84 12.92 -23.48
N ASP A 73 -4.51 12.73 -24.75
CA ASP A 73 -5.19 11.80 -25.65
C ASP A 73 -5.02 10.35 -25.19
N ALA A 74 -3.79 9.99 -24.78
CA ALA A 74 -3.51 8.69 -24.18
C ALA A 74 -4.35 8.46 -22.92
N ALA A 75 -4.41 9.40 -21.99
CA ALA A 75 -5.22 9.28 -20.78
C ALA A 75 -6.72 9.14 -21.08
N GLY A 76 -7.23 9.84 -22.11
CA GLY A 76 -8.62 9.72 -22.57
C GLY A 76 -8.94 8.33 -23.11
N SER A 77 -8.04 7.72 -23.87
CA SER A 77 -8.19 6.36 -24.43
C SER A 77 -7.93 5.26 -23.37
N LEU A 78 -7.00 5.50 -22.43
CA LEU A 78 -6.61 4.57 -21.39
C LEU A 78 -7.76 4.27 -20.41
N SER A 79 -8.66 5.21 -20.16
CA SER A 79 -9.74 5.05 -19.18
C SER A 79 -10.67 3.87 -19.46
N GLN A 80 -10.90 3.52 -20.72
CA GLN A 80 -11.79 2.42 -21.09
C GLN A 80 -11.09 1.05 -21.16
N SER A 81 -9.82 1.01 -21.56
CA SER A 81 -9.09 -0.25 -21.77
C SER A 81 -8.16 -0.64 -20.60
N MET A 82 -7.60 0.35 -19.90
CA MET A 82 -6.58 0.12 -18.86
C MET A 82 -7.14 0.03 -17.45
N VAL A 83 -8.32 0.61 -17.15
CA VAL A 83 -8.92 0.50 -15.81
C VAL A 83 -9.15 -0.95 -15.40
N PRO A 84 -9.69 -1.85 -16.25
CA PRO A 84 -9.78 -3.28 -15.91
C PRO A 84 -8.40 -3.90 -15.59
N ALA A 85 -7.33 -3.51 -16.30
CA ALA A 85 -5.99 -3.99 -16.03
C ALA A 85 -5.45 -3.49 -14.68
N PHE A 86 -5.67 -2.21 -14.34
CA PHE A 86 -5.33 -1.67 -13.01
C PHE A 86 -6.07 -2.40 -11.90
N LEU A 87 -7.36 -2.66 -12.05
CA LEU A 87 -8.13 -3.42 -11.07
C LEU A 87 -7.62 -4.85 -10.92
N ALA A 88 -7.36 -5.54 -12.03
CA ALA A 88 -6.81 -6.90 -12.03
C ALA A 88 -5.42 -6.95 -11.36
N GLN A 89 -4.55 -5.99 -11.63
CA GLN A 89 -3.24 -5.90 -10.99
C GLN A 89 -3.36 -5.63 -9.48
N THR A 90 -4.28 -4.76 -9.07
CA THR A 90 -4.57 -4.52 -7.64
C THR A 90 -5.01 -5.81 -6.94
N GLU A 91 -5.88 -6.60 -7.56
CA GLU A 91 -6.35 -7.88 -6.99
C GLU A 91 -5.24 -8.94 -6.95
N LEU A 92 -4.37 -8.98 -7.95
CA LEU A 92 -3.18 -9.83 -7.93
C LEU A 92 -2.27 -9.47 -6.74
N LEU A 93 -1.95 -8.18 -6.58
CA LEU A 93 -1.13 -7.68 -5.46
C LEU A 93 -1.79 -7.97 -4.11
N ARG A 94 -3.12 -7.86 -4.01
CA ARG A 94 -3.89 -8.21 -2.82
C ARG A 94 -3.78 -9.70 -2.50
N THR A 95 -3.86 -10.56 -3.51
CA THR A 95 -3.73 -12.02 -3.35
C THR A 95 -2.33 -12.40 -2.89
N MET A 96 -1.30 -11.83 -3.50
CA MET A 96 0.10 -12.05 -3.10
C MET A 96 0.35 -11.57 -1.67
N ASP A 97 -0.16 -10.40 -1.29
CA ASP A 97 -0.05 -9.84 0.06
C ASP A 97 -0.67 -10.76 1.13
N ARG A 98 -1.83 -11.36 0.86
CA ARG A 98 -2.48 -12.30 1.79
C ARG A 98 -1.62 -13.53 2.08
N GLN A 99 -0.91 -14.04 1.07
CA GLN A 99 -0.11 -15.27 1.15
C GLN A 99 1.31 -15.03 1.67
N MET A 100 1.96 -13.98 1.20
CA MET A 100 3.40 -13.75 1.42
C MET A 100 3.69 -12.52 2.30
N GLY A 101 2.69 -11.64 2.50
CA GLY A 101 2.87 -10.34 3.16
C GLY A 101 3.40 -9.26 2.22
N ALA A 102 3.49 -8.04 2.75
CA ALA A 102 3.72 -6.82 1.96
C ALA A 102 5.19 -6.57 1.58
N THR A 103 6.15 -7.15 2.30
CA THR A 103 7.56 -6.73 2.25
C THR A 103 8.18 -6.83 0.86
N GLY A 104 7.86 -7.90 0.12
CA GLY A 104 8.36 -8.11 -1.25
C GLY A 104 7.56 -7.39 -2.34
N LEU A 105 6.47 -6.69 -2.00
CA LEU A 105 5.54 -6.08 -2.96
C LEU A 105 5.64 -4.55 -3.03
N VAL A 106 6.49 -3.94 -2.20
CA VAL A 106 6.55 -2.47 -2.04
C VAL A 106 6.83 -1.75 -3.35
N ASP A 107 7.83 -2.20 -4.10
CA ASP A 107 8.23 -1.54 -5.36
C ASP A 107 7.19 -1.74 -6.45
N GLN A 108 6.60 -2.94 -6.55
CA GLN A 108 5.52 -3.23 -7.49
C GLN A 108 4.28 -2.37 -7.20
N MET A 109 3.91 -2.24 -5.92
CA MET A 109 2.80 -1.39 -5.50
C MET A 109 3.09 0.09 -5.78
N ASN A 110 4.30 0.58 -5.51
CA ASN A 110 4.67 1.96 -5.81
C ASN A 110 4.61 2.26 -7.30
N GLY A 111 5.15 1.39 -8.15
CA GLY A 111 5.05 1.52 -9.62
C GLY A 111 3.61 1.49 -10.11
N HIS A 112 2.78 0.61 -9.53
CA HIS A 112 1.36 0.52 -9.86
C HIS A 112 0.59 1.80 -9.51
N LEU A 113 0.81 2.37 -8.31
CA LEU A 113 0.20 3.64 -7.92
C LEU A 113 0.69 4.80 -8.80
N ALA A 114 1.99 4.87 -9.08
CA ALA A 114 2.56 5.93 -9.92
C ALA A 114 1.94 5.93 -11.33
N ALA A 115 1.73 4.74 -11.93
CA ALA A 115 1.07 4.64 -13.24
C ALA A 115 -0.37 5.16 -13.23
N MET A 116 -1.12 4.90 -12.16
CA MET A 116 -2.49 5.43 -12.01
C MET A 116 -2.51 6.93 -11.71
N GLU A 117 -1.58 7.43 -10.90
CA GLU A 117 -1.45 8.86 -10.60
C GLU A 117 -1.09 9.65 -11.88
N GLU A 118 -0.18 9.11 -12.70
CA GLU A 118 0.17 9.68 -14.02
C GLU A 118 -1.05 9.70 -14.94
N ALA A 119 -1.75 8.57 -15.09
CA ALA A 119 -2.97 8.50 -15.89
C ALA A 119 -4.05 9.47 -15.39
N LEU A 120 -4.23 9.63 -14.09
CA LEU A 120 -5.18 10.54 -13.47
C LEU A 120 -4.81 12.01 -13.71
N THR A 121 -3.51 12.34 -13.72
CA THR A 121 -3.01 13.70 -13.95
C THR A 121 -3.45 14.25 -15.31
N PHE A 122 -3.44 13.41 -16.35
CA PHE A 122 -3.82 13.81 -17.72
C PHE A 122 -5.27 13.48 -18.09
N ALA A 123 -6.05 12.85 -17.21
CA ALA A 123 -7.46 12.58 -17.42
C ALA A 123 -8.29 13.86 -17.18
N VAL A 124 -8.61 14.59 -18.25
CA VAL A 124 -9.27 15.91 -18.18
C VAL A 124 -10.77 15.77 -17.90
N LEU A 125 -11.45 14.86 -18.61
CA LEU A 125 -12.91 14.72 -18.54
C LEU A 125 -13.35 13.80 -17.41
N PRO A 126 -14.47 14.09 -16.72
CA PRO A 126 -15.00 13.27 -15.63
C PRO A 126 -15.20 11.79 -16.02
N GLY A 127 -15.65 11.52 -17.25
CA GLY A 127 -15.83 10.15 -17.75
C GLY A 127 -14.55 9.33 -17.83
N ALA A 128 -13.40 9.96 -18.11
CA ALA A 128 -12.08 9.34 -18.08
C ALA A 128 -11.49 9.32 -16.66
N ARG A 129 -11.67 10.41 -15.92
CA ARG A 129 -11.06 10.64 -14.61
C ARG A 129 -11.61 9.74 -13.51
N ARG A 130 -12.96 9.66 -13.39
CA ARG A 130 -13.61 8.91 -12.31
C ARG A 130 -13.22 7.44 -12.22
N PRO A 131 -13.21 6.66 -13.32
CA PRO A 131 -12.82 5.25 -13.26
C PRO A 131 -11.37 5.03 -12.79
N ILE A 132 -10.43 5.89 -13.25
CA ILE A 132 -9.02 5.84 -12.83
C ILE A 132 -8.92 6.21 -11.36
N ALA A 133 -9.60 7.27 -10.92
CA ALA A 133 -9.62 7.69 -9.52
C ALA A 133 -10.20 6.62 -8.59
N THR A 134 -11.25 5.90 -9.03
CA THR A 134 -11.82 4.75 -8.29
C THR A 134 -10.78 3.64 -8.13
N ALA A 135 -10.08 3.28 -9.22
CA ALA A 135 -9.02 2.27 -9.17
C ALA A 135 -7.87 2.70 -8.24
N LEU A 136 -7.44 3.98 -8.33
CA LEU A 136 -6.41 4.55 -7.47
C LEU A 136 -6.82 4.55 -5.99
N ALA A 137 -8.08 4.87 -5.66
CA ALA A 137 -8.58 4.83 -4.30
C ALA A 137 -8.47 3.42 -3.69
N GLY A 138 -8.90 2.39 -4.42
CA GLY A 138 -8.81 1.00 -3.99
C GLY A 138 -7.38 0.50 -3.83
N ALA A 139 -6.51 0.82 -4.80
CA ALA A 139 -5.10 0.44 -4.76
C ALA A 139 -4.33 1.16 -3.65
N SER A 140 -4.60 2.46 -3.44
CA SER A 140 -3.98 3.26 -2.37
C SER A 140 -4.38 2.77 -0.99
N THR A 141 -5.64 2.33 -0.81
CA THR A 141 -6.12 1.72 0.44
C THR A 141 -5.37 0.41 0.72
N LEU A 142 -5.19 -0.46 -0.28
CA LEU A 142 -4.38 -1.67 -0.13
C LEU A 142 -2.92 -1.34 0.21
N ALA A 143 -2.31 -0.38 -0.50
CA ALA A 143 -0.94 0.06 -0.25
C ALA A 143 -0.75 0.65 1.16
N ALA A 144 -1.77 1.35 1.67
CA ALA A 144 -1.78 1.89 3.03
C ALA A 144 -1.81 0.78 4.08
N TRP A 145 -2.67 -0.21 3.89
CA TRP A 145 -2.74 -1.39 4.76
C TRP A 145 -1.42 -2.17 4.76
N GLN A 146 -0.82 -2.40 3.59
CA GLN A 146 0.49 -3.03 3.45
C GLN A 146 1.59 -2.27 4.22
N ALA A 147 1.58 -0.94 4.11
CA ALA A 147 2.54 -0.09 4.83
C ALA A 147 2.32 -0.15 6.34
N LEU A 148 1.07 -0.17 6.82
CA LEU A 148 0.74 -0.32 8.24
C LEU A 148 1.22 -1.67 8.78
N ASP A 149 0.94 -2.75 8.07
CA ASP A 149 1.36 -4.10 8.46
C ASP A 149 2.88 -4.25 8.51
N ALA A 150 3.59 -3.60 7.58
CA ALA A 150 5.06 -3.52 7.57
C ALA A 150 5.65 -2.54 8.60
N GLY A 151 4.82 -1.85 9.40
CA GLY A 151 5.25 -0.89 10.41
C GLY A 151 5.67 0.48 9.88
N ALA A 152 5.46 0.76 8.59
CA ALA A 152 5.76 2.05 7.95
C ALA A 152 4.57 3.02 8.12
N VAL A 153 4.30 3.43 9.38
CA VAL A 153 3.07 4.11 9.82
C VAL A 153 2.84 5.45 9.10
N ASP A 154 3.89 6.27 8.93
CA ASP A 154 3.78 7.55 8.19
C ASP A 154 3.40 7.32 6.72
N ARG A 155 4.00 6.29 6.07
CA ARG A 155 3.65 5.92 4.71
C ARG A 155 2.22 5.40 4.62
N ALA A 156 1.76 4.60 5.58
CA ALA A 156 0.37 4.15 5.66
C ALA A 156 -0.59 5.34 5.72
N TRP A 157 -0.31 6.31 6.60
CA TRP A 157 -1.11 7.52 6.72
C TRP A 157 -1.23 8.28 5.41
N ARG A 158 -0.09 8.57 4.75
CA ARG A 158 -0.06 9.29 3.46
C ARG A 158 -0.80 8.54 2.35
N ARG A 159 -0.72 7.20 2.33
CA ARG A 159 -1.45 6.39 1.34
C ARG A 159 -2.96 6.39 1.59
N TYR A 160 -3.43 6.43 2.84
CA TYR A 160 -4.84 6.64 3.13
C TYR A 160 -5.31 8.06 2.73
N GLU A 161 -4.50 9.10 2.93
CA GLU A 161 -4.81 10.44 2.43
C GLU A 161 -4.94 10.46 0.90
N LEU A 162 -4.05 9.78 0.18
CA LEU A 162 -4.15 9.61 -1.26
C LEU A 162 -5.44 8.84 -1.65
N ALA A 163 -5.77 7.77 -0.92
CA ALA A 163 -6.99 7.00 -1.16
C ALA A 163 -8.26 7.86 -0.99
N LYS A 164 -8.33 8.66 0.08
CA LYS A 164 -9.46 9.58 0.31
C LYS A 164 -9.57 10.63 -0.77
N LYS A 165 -8.44 11.25 -1.17
CA LYS A 165 -8.42 12.22 -2.27
C LYS A 165 -8.89 11.61 -3.58
N ALA A 166 -8.40 10.43 -3.93
CA ALA A 166 -8.83 9.71 -5.12
C ALA A 166 -10.31 9.32 -5.06
N ALA A 167 -10.82 8.91 -3.89
CA ALA A 167 -12.23 8.63 -3.70
C ALA A 167 -13.11 9.87 -3.87
N GLN A 168 -12.65 11.05 -3.45
CA GLN A 168 -13.33 12.32 -3.69
C GLN A 168 -13.31 12.69 -5.19
N ASP A 169 -12.18 12.53 -5.86
CA ASP A 169 -12.05 12.74 -7.31
C ASP A 169 -12.97 11.78 -8.12
N ALA A 170 -13.18 10.58 -7.59
CA ALA A 170 -14.10 9.58 -8.15
C ALA A 170 -15.58 9.87 -7.84
N GLU A 171 -15.88 10.82 -6.97
CA GLU A 171 -17.22 11.05 -6.36
C GLU A 171 -17.80 9.76 -5.76
N SER A 172 -16.95 8.94 -5.14
CA SER A 172 -17.32 7.65 -4.54
C SER A 172 -17.29 7.68 -3.03
N PRO A 173 -18.44 7.86 -2.36
CA PRO A 173 -18.53 7.82 -0.91
C PRO A 173 -18.23 6.43 -0.32
N LEU A 174 -18.39 5.35 -1.10
CA LEU A 174 -18.03 4.00 -0.66
C LEU A 174 -16.53 3.89 -0.40
N TYR A 175 -15.71 4.26 -1.39
CA TYR A 175 -14.24 4.21 -1.27
C TYR A 175 -13.74 5.20 -0.23
N LEU A 176 -14.39 6.37 -0.07
CA LEU A 176 -14.05 7.34 0.95
C LEU A 176 -14.30 6.77 2.36
N ALA A 177 -15.49 6.22 2.62
CA ALA A 177 -15.85 5.63 3.90
C ALA A 177 -14.94 4.43 4.25
N HIS A 178 -14.62 3.58 3.27
CA HIS A 178 -13.72 2.45 3.47
C HIS A 178 -12.31 2.91 3.83
N ALA A 179 -11.74 3.87 3.09
CA ALA A 179 -10.41 4.41 3.37
C ALA A 179 -10.32 5.06 4.76
N MET A 180 -11.36 5.79 5.18
CA MET A 180 -11.46 6.35 6.55
C MET A 180 -11.53 5.25 7.60
N GLY A 181 -12.34 4.21 7.38
CA GLY A 181 -12.48 3.08 8.29
C GLY A 181 -11.17 2.31 8.49
N GLU A 182 -10.44 2.05 7.41
CA GLU A 182 -9.11 1.42 7.51
C GLU A 182 -8.06 2.36 8.11
N GLN A 183 -8.09 3.66 7.81
CA GLN A 183 -7.19 4.65 8.41
C GLN A 183 -7.34 4.71 9.93
N ALA A 184 -8.51 4.42 10.48
CA ALA A 184 -8.74 4.35 11.92
C ALA A 184 -7.79 3.37 12.63
N TYR A 185 -7.39 2.28 11.97
CA TYR A 185 -6.43 1.35 12.54
C TYR A 185 -5.02 1.95 12.69
N VAL A 186 -4.64 2.92 11.86
CA VAL A 186 -3.38 3.65 12.04
C VAL A 186 -3.40 4.44 13.34
N LEU A 187 -4.53 5.09 13.65
CA LEU A 187 -4.71 5.82 14.92
C LEU A 187 -4.69 4.87 16.13
N ALA A 188 -5.36 3.73 16.03
CA ALA A 188 -5.36 2.72 17.09
C ALA A 188 -3.94 2.19 17.36
N ASP A 189 -3.19 1.84 16.32
CA ASP A 189 -1.80 1.34 16.42
C ASP A 189 -0.83 2.45 16.91
N ALA A 190 -1.17 3.72 16.69
CA ALA A 190 -0.44 4.88 17.23
C ALA A 190 -0.83 5.25 18.67
N GLY A 191 -1.66 4.44 19.35
CA GLY A 191 -2.09 4.68 20.74
C GLY A 191 -3.17 5.74 20.88
N ARG A 192 -3.97 5.96 19.85
CA ARG A 192 -5.12 6.90 19.83
C ARG A 192 -6.43 6.20 19.53
N PRO A 193 -6.82 5.17 20.30
CA PRO A 193 -8.00 4.36 19.98
C PRO A 193 -9.32 5.15 20.05
N GLN A 194 -9.42 6.21 20.88
CA GLN A 194 -10.61 7.06 20.92
C GLN A 194 -10.81 7.81 19.60
N LEU A 195 -9.73 8.41 19.04
CA LEU A 195 -9.78 9.06 17.73
C LEU A 195 -10.08 8.06 16.61
N ALA A 196 -9.63 6.81 16.75
CA ALA A 196 -9.95 5.75 15.81
C ALA A 196 -11.46 5.45 15.80
N VAL A 197 -12.11 5.37 16.97
CA VAL A 197 -13.56 5.21 17.09
C VAL A 197 -14.31 6.40 16.48
N GLU A 198 -13.86 7.63 16.72
CA GLU A 198 -14.45 8.82 16.10
C GLU A 198 -14.36 8.78 14.59
N LEU A 199 -13.20 8.42 14.03
CA LEU A 199 -12.99 8.36 12.59
C LEU A 199 -13.85 7.27 11.91
N VAL A 200 -13.97 6.07 12.50
CA VAL A 200 -14.84 5.03 11.93
C VAL A 200 -16.32 5.41 12.00
N ARG A 201 -16.74 6.09 13.07
CA ARG A 201 -18.11 6.63 13.17
C ARG A 201 -18.36 7.73 12.14
N ASP A 202 -17.35 8.54 11.82
CA ASP A 202 -17.46 9.54 10.77
C ASP A 202 -17.57 8.87 9.39
N ALA A 203 -16.78 7.83 9.15
CA ALA A 203 -16.91 7.00 7.95
C ALA A 203 -18.33 6.44 7.76
N GLN A 204 -18.99 5.99 8.84
CA GLN A 204 -20.38 5.51 8.81
C GLN A 204 -21.38 6.61 8.45
N ARG A 205 -21.10 7.86 8.85
CA ARG A 205 -21.94 9.04 8.52
C ARG A 205 -21.74 9.57 7.12
N THR A 206 -20.66 9.19 6.46
CA THR A 206 -20.32 9.62 5.10
C THR A 206 -21.28 8.99 4.09
N HIS A 207 -22.32 9.71 3.69
CA HIS A 207 -23.35 9.27 2.74
C HIS A 207 -23.89 7.85 3.01
N PRO A 208 -24.49 7.60 4.17
CA PRO A 208 -24.90 6.26 4.57
C PRO A 208 -25.92 5.62 3.62
N GLU A 209 -26.71 6.43 2.90
CA GLU A 209 -27.67 5.97 1.90
C GLU A 209 -27.00 5.36 0.65
N ARG A 210 -25.74 5.72 0.41
CA ARG A 210 -24.96 5.24 -0.74
C ARG A 210 -24.01 4.10 -0.39
N GLN A 211 -23.89 3.75 0.91
CA GLN A 211 -23.06 2.64 1.35
C GLN A 211 -23.81 1.32 1.17
N SER A 212 -23.11 0.30 0.66
CA SER A 212 -23.65 -1.05 0.54
C SER A 212 -23.89 -1.67 1.95
N PRO A 213 -24.81 -2.62 2.08
CA PRO A 213 -25.03 -3.33 3.34
C PRO A 213 -23.74 -3.99 3.89
N ARG A 214 -22.91 -4.56 2.98
CA ARG A 214 -21.67 -5.22 3.36
C ARG A 214 -20.61 -4.22 3.88
N LEU A 215 -20.49 -3.03 3.27
CA LEU A 215 -19.63 -1.97 3.80
C LEU A 215 -20.10 -1.47 5.14
N LYS A 216 -21.41 -1.29 5.33
CA LYS A 216 -22.01 -0.91 6.65
C LYS A 216 -21.71 -1.96 7.72
N ALA A 217 -21.85 -3.25 7.39
CA ALA A 217 -21.50 -4.35 8.28
C ALA A 217 -20.00 -4.33 8.63
N TRP A 218 -19.15 -4.11 7.64
CA TRP A 218 -17.70 -4.01 7.82
C TRP A 218 -17.33 -2.83 8.76
N LEU A 219 -17.88 -1.65 8.53
CA LEU A 219 -17.63 -0.47 9.36
C LEU A 219 -18.15 -0.67 10.81
N ALA A 220 -19.28 -1.34 10.98
CA ALA A 220 -19.80 -1.68 12.29
C ALA A 220 -18.90 -2.68 13.03
N ALA A 221 -18.36 -3.69 12.33
CA ALA A 221 -17.39 -4.63 12.91
C ALA A 221 -16.08 -3.94 13.28
N ALA A 222 -15.59 -3.02 12.45
CA ALA A 222 -14.42 -2.20 12.75
C ALA A 222 -14.64 -1.30 13.98
N GLU A 223 -15.82 -0.65 14.10
CA GLU A 223 -16.17 0.11 15.28
C GLU A 223 -16.16 -0.76 16.55
N ALA A 224 -16.72 -1.96 16.47
CA ALA A 224 -16.74 -2.89 17.60
C ALA A 224 -15.33 -3.23 18.09
N GLU A 225 -14.42 -3.53 17.16
CA GLU A 225 -13.01 -3.83 17.49
C GLU A 225 -12.29 -2.64 18.12
N LEU A 226 -12.50 -1.44 17.59
CA LEU A 226 -11.90 -0.20 18.09
C LEU A 226 -12.46 0.20 19.45
N CYS A 227 -13.78 0.07 19.67
CA CYS A 227 -14.40 0.30 20.99
C CYS A 227 -13.84 -0.67 22.04
N ALA A 228 -13.70 -1.96 21.70
CA ALA A 228 -13.08 -2.94 22.60
C ALA A 228 -11.61 -2.63 22.91
N ALA A 229 -10.91 -1.99 21.99
CA ALA A 229 -9.51 -1.55 22.21
C ALA A 229 -9.42 -0.31 23.13
N VAL A 230 -10.44 0.54 23.19
CA VAL A 230 -10.52 1.66 24.14
C VAL A 230 -10.72 1.14 25.55
N GLY A 231 -11.61 0.15 25.74
CA GLY A 231 -11.97 -0.41 27.05
C GLY A 231 -12.88 0.50 27.86
N GLY A 232 -13.29 -0.01 29.04
CA GLY A 232 -14.24 0.65 29.93
C GLY A 232 -15.70 0.36 29.60
N ALA A 233 -16.55 0.38 30.61
CA ALA A 233 -17.94 -0.14 30.55
C ALA A 233 -18.78 0.46 29.40
N GLU A 234 -18.63 1.75 29.12
CA GLU A 234 -19.34 2.43 28.03
C GLU A 234 -18.91 1.89 26.66
N MET A 235 -17.59 1.79 26.45
CA MET A 235 -17.03 1.32 25.17
C MET A 235 -17.25 -0.18 24.99
N GLU A 236 -17.26 -0.97 26.06
CA GLU A 236 -17.60 -2.39 26.02
C GLU A 236 -19.07 -2.60 25.57
N SER A 237 -20.01 -1.81 26.13
CA SER A 237 -21.39 -1.80 25.66
C SER A 237 -21.52 -1.39 24.21
N ALA A 238 -20.80 -0.32 23.80
CA ALA A 238 -20.78 0.14 22.41
C ALA A 238 -20.20 -0.94 21.46
N ALA A 239 -19.16 -1.65 21.88
CA ALA A 239 -18.57 -2.74 21.10
C ALA A 239 -19.58 -3.88 20.85
N ARG A 240 -20.34 -4.30 21.86
CA ARG A 240 -21.39 -5.33 21.72
C ARG A 240 -22.50 -4.88 20.78
N THR A 241 -23.02 -3.66 20.98
CA THR A 241 -24.05 -3.07 20.10
C THR A 241 -23.56 -2.97 18.64
N ALA A 242 -22.30 -2.61 18.43
CA ALA A 242 -21.73 -2.53 17.09
C ALA A 242 -21.59 -3.92 16.44
N LEU A 243 -21.25 -4.98 17.20
CA LEU A 243 -21.25 -6.37 16.71
C LEU A 243 -22.63 -6.85 16.30
N GLU A 244 -23.65 -6.57 17.12
CA GLU A 244 -25.05 -6.90 16.79
C GLU A 244 -25.47 -6.20 15.49
N ARG A 245 -25.15 -4.92 15.37
CA ARG A 245 -25.43 -4.14 14.16
C ARG A 245 -24.68 -4.72 12.95
N ALA A 246 -23.40 -5.11 13.08
CA ALA A 246 -22.63 -5.74 12.00
C ALA A 246 -23.30 -7.05 11.53
N THR A 247 -23.77 -7.85 12.47
CA THR A 247 -24.49 -9.11 12.18
C THR A 247 -25.81 -8.85 11.46
N ALA A 248 -26.59 -7.86 11.90
CA ALA A 248 -27.88 -7.53 11.30
C ALA A 248 -27.76 -6.91 9.89
N LEU A 249 -26.64 -6.24 9.60
CA LEU A 249 -26.39 -5.58 8.32
C LEU A 249 -25.70 -6.48 7.28
N LEU A 250 -25.08 -7.58 7.69
CA LEU A 250 -24.39 -8.49 6.79
C LEU A 250 -25.39 -9.22 5.91
N PRO A 251 -25.29 -9.11 4.56
CA PRO A 251 -26.17 -9.83 3.66
C PRO A 251 -25.99 -11.35 3.80
N ASP A 252 -27.09 -12.07 3.77
CA ASP A 252 -27.14 -13.54 3.69
C ASP A 252 -27.31 -13.98 2.21
N ASP A 253 -26.34 -13.62 1.38
CA ASP A 253 -26.34 -13.84 -0.07
C ASP A 253 -25.33 -14.91 -0.52
N GLY A 254 -24.61 -15.52 0.42
CA GLY A 254 -23.55 -16.51 0.15
C GLY A 254 -22.27 -15.91 -0.44
N GLU A 255 -22.26 -14.61 -0.71
CA GLU A 255 -21.10 -13.93 -1.28
C GLU A 255 -20.07 -13.54 -0.21
N VAL A 256 -18.81 -13.51 -0.59
CA VAL A 256 -17.70 -13.13 0.28
C VAL A 256 -17.30 -11.66 0.05
N ARG A 257 -17.53 -11.16 -1.17
CA ARG A 257 -17.12 -9.83 -1.61
C ARG A 257 -18.34 -8.93 -1.82
N ASP A 258 -18.12 -7.65 -1.66
CA ASP A 258 -19.09 -6.63 -2.04
C ASP A 258 -19.13 -6.48 -3.57
N ALA A 259 -20.33 -6.40 -4.13
CA ALA A 259 -20.51 -6.29 -5.59
C ALA A 259 -19.99 -4.93 -6.13
N ASP A 260 -20.17 -3.87 -5.34
CA ASP A 260 -19.78 -2.50 -5.73
C ASP A 260 -18.33 -2.17 -5.34
N MET A 261 -17.75 -2.95 -4.41
CA MET A 261 -16.40 -2.73 -3.90
C MET A 261 -15.69 -4.05 -3.60
N LEU A 262 -14.98 -4.59 -4.58
CA LEU A 262 -14.26 -5.86 -4.47
C LEU A 262 -13.20 -5.91 -3.35
N SER A 263 -12.80 -4.76 -2.80
CA SER A 263 -11.89 -4.67 -1.65
C SER A 263 -12.54 -5.06 -0.33
N ILE A 264 -13.86 -4.96 -0.20
CA ILE A 264 -14.59 -5.38 1.01
C ILE A 264 -14.82 -6.88 0.98
N PHE A 265 -14.16 -7.53 1.93
CA PHE A 265 -14.19 -8.96 2.16
C PHE A 265 -14.88 -9.23 3.50
N LEU A 266 -16.14 -9.63 3.48
CA LEU A 266 -16.90 -9.93 4.70
C LEU A 266 -18.01 -10.93 4.41
N ASN A 267 -17.93 -12.08 5.09
CA ASN A 267 -18.99 -13.06 5.20
C ASN A 267 -19.16 -13.47 6.67
N THR A 268 -20.03 -14.41 6.97
CA THR A 268 -20.27 -14.89 8.33
C THR A 268 -19.00 -15.40 9.00
N GLY A 269 -18.15 -16.18 8.30
CA GLY A 269 -16.88 -16.67 8.84
C GLY A 269 -15.89 -15.57 9.18
N HIS A 270 -15.79 -14.53 8.31
CA HIS A 270 -14.96 -13.36 8.61
C HIS A 270 -15.54 -12.54 9.78
N LEU A 271 -16.87 -12.42 9.88
CA LEU A 271 -17.49 -11.72 10.98
C LEU A 271 -17.30 -12.47 12.32
N SER A 272 -17.35 -13.83 12.32
CA SER A 272 -17.03 -14.62 13.51
C SER A 272 -15.61 -14.37 14.00
N ARG A 273 -14.64 -14.16 13.12
CA ARG A 273 -13.28 -13.76 13.52
C ARG A 273 -13.27 -12.42 14.24
N TRP A 274 -13.99 -11.42 13.73
CA TRP A 274 -14.09 -10.12 14.40
C TRP A 274 -14.82 -10.24 15.75
N ARG A 275 -15.92 -10.99 15.80
CA ARG A 275 -16.64 -11.27 17.04
C ARG A 275 -15.70 -11.91 18.07
N GLY A 276 -14.97 -12.96 17.69
CA GLY A 276 -14.00 -13.61 18.55
C GLY A 276 -12.92 -12.68 19.06
N ASN A 277 -12.37 -11.81 18.20
CA ASN A 277 -11.39 -10.80 18.60
C ASN A 277 -11.94 -9.81 19.62
N VAL A 278 -13.12 -9.25 19.36
CA VAL A 278 -13.80 -8.31 20.26
C VAL A 278 -14.09 -8.96 21.60
N LEU A 279 -14.71 -10.15 21.59
CA LEU A 279 -15.06 -10.89 22.81
C LEU A 279 -13.82 -11.29 23.62
N ALA A 280 -12.72 -11.66 22.97
CA ALA A 280 -11.45 -11.95 23.65
C ALA A 280 -10.85 -10.70 24.33
N LYS A 281 -10.97 -9.52 23.70
CA LYS A 281 -10.56 -8.26 24.32
C LYS A 281 -11.43 -7.89 25.53
N LEU A 282 -12.74 -8.22 25.49
CA LEU A 282 -13.69 -8.00 26.58
C LEU A 282 -13.61 -9.08 27.69
N GLY A 283 -12.78 -10.11 27.53
CA GLY A 283 -12.69 -11.22 28.49
C GLY A 283 -13.92 -12.14 28.50
N ASP A 284 -14.74 -12.11 27.45
CA ASP A 284 -15.96 -12.90 27.33
C ASP A 284 -15.65 -14.37 27.00
N ALA A 285 -16.25 -15.30 27.73
CA ALA A 285 -16.01 -16.73 27.57
C ALA A 285 -16.43 -17.27 26.18
N SER A 286 -17.41 -16.65 25.53
CA SER A 286 -17.86 -17.04 24.18
C SER A 286 -16.86 -16.73 23.07
N ALA A 287 -15.81 -15.95 23.37
CA ALA A 287 -14.70 -15.69 22.40
C ALA A 287 -14.10 -16.97 21.85
N MET A 288 -13.95 -18.00 22.69
CA MET A 288 -13.33 -19.27 22.31
C MET A 288 -14.11 -19.98 21.20
N GLU A 289 -15.44 -20.05 21.32
CA GLU A 289 -16.30 -20.70 20.32
C GLU A 289 -16.18 -20.01 18.97
N GLU A 290 -16.27 -18.68 18.92
CA GLU A 290 -16.17 -17.86 17.72
C GLU A 290 -14.77 -17.99 17.06
N LEU A 291 -13.71 -17.93 17.85
CA LEU A 291 -12.34 -18.03 17.34
C LEU A 291 -12.04 -19.43 16.78
N TYR A 292 -12.47 -20.49 17.46
CA TYR A 292 -12.28 -21.85 16.93
C TYR A 292 -13.19 -22.12 15.73
N ALA A 293 -14.40 -21.58 15.69
CA ALA A 293 -15.25 -21.66 14.49
C ALA A 293 -14.58 -20.96 13.30
N SER A 294 -14.05 -19.76 13.53
CA SER A 294 -13.29 -19.02 12.51
C SER A 294 -12.05 -19.77 12.05
N LEU A 295 -11.30 -20.39 12.97
CA LEU A 295 -10.10 -21.16 12.62
C LEU A 295 -10.41 -22.41 11.79
N ARG A 296 -11.55 -23.09 12.07
CA ARG A 296 -11.99 -24.25 11.26
C ARG A 296 -12.40 -23.89 9.85
N SER A 297 -12.96 -22.70 9.65
CA SER A 297 -13.38 -22.18 8.34
C SER A 297 -12.30 -21.35 7.63
N ALA A 298 -11.14 -21.14 8.28
CA ALA A 298 -10.11 -20.27 7.76
C ALA A 298 -9.45 -20.88 6.52
N ASP A 299 -9.30 -20.07 5.49
CA ASP A 299 -8.48 -20.39 4.33
C ASP A 299 -6.99 -20.29 4.72
N GLU A 300 -6.24 -21.36 4.49
CA GLU A 300 -4.81 -21.44 4.79
C GLU A 300 -3.97 -20.39 4.04
N THR A 301 -4.47 -19.91 2.92
CA THR A 301 -3.81 -18.87 2.12
C THR A 301 -3.86 -17.49 2.78
N PHE A 302 -4.76 -17.27 3.73
CA PHE A 302 -4.89 -16.02 4.50
C PHE A 302 -3.91 -15.99 5.69
N VAL A 303 -2.64 -16.21 5.43
CA VAL A 303 -1.58 -16.42 6.44
C VAL A 303 -1.57 -15.34 7.52
N ARG A 304 -1.65 -14.06 7.10
CA ARG A 304 -1.67 -12.93 8.04
C ARG A 304 -2.91 -12.92 8.93
N ALA A 305 -4.09 -13.19 8.36
CA ALA A 305 -5.33 -13.24 9.12
C ALA A 305 -5.31 -14.38 10.15
N ASN A 306 -4.77 -15.53 9.77
CA ASN A 306 -4.61 -16.69 10.65
C ASN A 306 -3.65 -16.39 11.82
N SER A 307 -2.58 -15.60 11.60
CA SER A 307 -1.74 -15.10 12.69
C SER A 307 -2.55 -14.31 13.71
N GLY A 308 -3.49 -13.48 13.25
CA GLY A 308 -4.41 -12.72 14.11
C GLY A 308 -5.29 -13.62 14.96
N ILE A 309 -5.92 -14.64 14.37
CA ILE A 309 -6.77 -15.60 15.10
C ILE A 309 -5.96 -16.28 16.22
N HIS A 310 -4.73 -16.69 15.92
CA HIS A 310 -3.87 -17.31 16.94
C HIS A 310 -3.45 -16.34 18.05
N CYS A 311 -3.23 -15.05 17.76
CA CYS A 311 -3.04 -14.03 18.78
C CYS A 311 -4.28 -13.87 19.69
N ASP A 312 -5.49 -13.89 19.08
CA ASP A 312 -6.75 -13.76 19.81
C ASP A 312 -7.00 -14.99 20.70
N LEU A 313 -6.75 -16.20 20.20
CA LEU A 313 -6.81 -17.43 20.98
C LEU A 313 -5.79 -17.40 22.13
N THR A 314 -4.57 -16.94 21.89
CA THR A 314 -3.57 -16.76 22.97
C THR A 314 -4.14 -15.86 24.07
N GLN A 315 -4.72 -14.73 23.71
CA GLN A 315 -5.30 -13.80 24.66
C GLN A 315 -6.49 -14.40 25.45
N ALA A 316 -7.36 -15.14 24.76
CA ALA A 316 -8.51 -15.80 25.38
C ALA A 316 -8.07 -16.92 26.36
N HIS A 317 -7.08 -17.76 25.99
CA HIS A 317 -6.52 -18.79 26.88
C HIS A 317 -5.79 -18.19 28.09
N LEU A 318 -5.04 -17.07 27.91
CA LEU A 318 -4.43 -16.36 29.02
C LEU A 318 -5.47 -15.83 30.03
N ALA A 319 -6.59 -15.30 29.54
CA ALA A 319 -7.67 -14.82 30.42
C ALA A 319 -8.29 -15.96 31.25
N ARG A 320 -8.21 -17.21 30.80
CA ARG A 320 -8.70 -18.42 31.47
C ARG A 320 -7.65 -19.12 32.32
N GLY A 321 -6.39 -18.66 32.29
CA GLY A 321 -5.26 -19.32 32.96
C GLY A 321 -4.78 -20.59 32.30
N GLU A 322 -5.17 -20.86 31.04
CA GLU A 322 -4.81 -22.04 30.25
C GLU A 322 -3.46 -21.80 29.54
N LEU A 323 -2.35 -21.86 30.30
CA LEU A 323 -1.04 -21.37 29.85
C LEU A 323 -0.42 -22.22 28.73
N ASP A 324 -0.66 -23.53 28.69
CA ASP A 324 -0.06 -24.42 27.69
C ASP A 324 -0.72 -24.24 26.32
N GLU A 325 -2.04 -24.09 26.31
CA GLU A 325 -2.81 -23.73 25.10
C GLU A 325 -2.41 -22.35 24.62
N ALA A 326 -2.27 -21.38 25.52
CA ALA A 326 -1.81 -20.03 25.17
C ALA A 326 -0.43 -20.07 24.52
N ARG A 327 0.54 -20.83 25.05
CA ARG A 327 1.89 -21.01 24.46
C ARG A 327 1.80 -21.63 23.07
N THR A 328 0.96 -22.66 22.91
CA THR A 328 0.76 -23.35 21.62
C THR A 328 0.27 -22.37 20.54
N HIS A 329 -0.74 -21.58 20.85
CA HIS A 329 -1.28 -20.58 19.90
C HIS A 329 -0.29 -19.44 19.66
N LEU A 330 0.44 -18.99 20.66
CA LEU A 330 1.46 -17.94 20.51
C LEU A 330 2.60 -18.38 19.58
N GLN A 331 3.04 -19.64 19.67
CA GLN A 331 4.05 -20.19 18.75
C GLN A 331 3.56 -20.19 17.30
N LYS A 332 2.32 -20.60 17.07
CA LYS A 332 1.69 -20.56 15.72
C LYS A 332 1.57 -19.12 15.20
N ALA A 333 1.12 -18.19 16.04
CA ALA A 333 1.03 -16.77 15.68
C ALA A 333 2.40 -16.21 15.27
N ARG A 334 3.46 -16.52 16.04
CA ARG A 334 4.84 -16.11 15.75
C ARG A 334 5.35 -16.66 14.43
N LEU A 335 5.09 -17.94 14.15
CA LEU A 335 5.49 -18.57 12.88
C LEU A 335 4.84 -17.87 11.68
N LEU A 336 3.54 -17.63 11.74
CA LEU A 336 2.79 -17.00 10.65
C LEU A 336 3.15 -15.50 10.49
N ALA A 337 3.35 -14.77 11.59
CA ALA A 337 3.80 -13.37 11.56
C ALA A 337 5.21 -13.24 10.94
N ASN A 338 6.10 -14.19 11.22
CA ASN A 338 7.44 -14.20 10.63
C ASN A 338 7.40 -14.57 9.14
N ARG A 339 6.54 -15.51 8.74
CA ARG A 339 6.36 -15.91 7.34
C ARG A 339 5.89 -14.74 6.46
N THR A 340 5.00 -13.89 6.97
CA THR A 340 4.49 -12.72 6.23
C THR A 340 5.31 -11.45 6.43
N GLY A 341 6.29 -11.45 7.33
CA GLY A 341 7.03 -10.24 7.67
C GLY A 341 6.20 -9.16 8.38
N SER A 342 5.00 -9.50 8.89
CA SER A 342 4.11 -8.56 9.57
C SER A 342 4.73 -8.01 10.85
N VAL A 343 5.09 -6.73 10.84
CA VAL A 343 5.60 -6.01 12.02
C VAL A 343 4.48 -5.84 13.05
N ARG A 344 3.26 -5.60 12.58
CA ARG A 344 2.08 -5.42 13.43
C ARG A 344 1.81 -6.67 14.28
N TYR A 345 1.78 -7.86 13.67
CA TYR A 345 1.56 -9.10 14.41
C TYR A 345 2.79 -9.54 15.23
N ARG A 346 4.01 -9.26 14.79
CA ARG A 346 5.21 -9.50 15.62
C ARG A 346 5.16 -8.70 16.92
N ARG A 347 4.82 -7.41 16.88
CA ARG A 347 4.62 -6.59 18.09
C ARG A 347 3.53 -7.16 19.01
N ARG A 348 2.43 -7.64 18.43
CA ARG A 348 1.36 -8.26 19.21
C ARG A 348 1.81 -9.55 19.88
N VAL A 349 2.58 -10.39 19.18
CA VAL A 349 3.20 -11.61 19.73
C VAL A 349 4.15 -11.28 20.88
N GLU A 350 4.97 -10.23 20.76
CA GLU A 350 5.88 -9.77 21.82
C GLU A 350 5.11 -9.33 23.06
N LEU A 351 4.05 -8.55 22.92
CA LEU A 351 3.19 -8.13 24.02
C LEU A 351 2.53 -9.32 24.74
N LEU A 352 2.05 -10.31 23.97
CA LEU A 352 1.46 -11.53 24.56
C LEU A 352 2.52 -12.42 25.21
N THR A 353 3.74 -12.47 24.69
CA THR A 353 4.87 -13.19 25.31
C THR A 353 5.18 -12.67 26.70
N GLY A 354 5.13 -11.35 26.91
CA GLY A 354 5.36 -10.73 28.21
C GLY A 354 4.27 -11.01 29.26
N ARG A 355 3.17 -11.67 28.88
CA ARG A 355 2.04 -12.05 29.76
C ARG A 355 2.02 -13.53 30.12
N LEU A 356 2.88 -14.35 29.52
CA LEU A 356 3.10 -15.79 29.77
C LEU A 356 4.18 -16.03 30.85
#